data_cb86ec296cde71b9726356fc29336269
#
_entry.id   cb86ec296cde71b9726356fc29336269
#
_cell.length_a   1.000
_cell.length_b   1.000
_cell.length_c   1.000
_cell.angle_alpha   90.00
_cell.angle_beta   90.00
_cell.angle_gamma   90.00
#
_symmetry.space_group_name_H-M   'P 1'
#
loop_
_entity.id
_entity.type
_entity.pdbx_description
1 polymer ?
#
loop_
_entity_poly.entity_id
_entity_poly.type
_entity_poly.pdbx_seq_one_letter_code
_entity_poly.pdbx_strand_id
1 'polypeptide(L)'
;MKFAIIAAGEGSRLAQEGVKAPKPLIQLQGVPIIERLVRIFARQGAESISIIINRQQPETLEFLQKLSEELPINVVVKDTPSSMHSMHALSDYLRGGKFCLTTVDTLFKEEEFSRYIKALENSDQDGIMAVTDYIDDEKPLYVATDENMNITAFCDAATNDTKYISGGIYGLSDKALDILDECMSQGIARMRNFQRALVAGNLKLKAHPFGKIIDIDHAEDIAKAEKFVQEQ
;
A
#
# COMPACT_ATOMS: atom_id res chain seq x y z
N MET A 1 3.77 1.69 -15.99
CA MET A 1 4.35 1.78 -14.64
C MET A 1 4.20 0.44 -13.91
N LYS A 2 5.12 0.10 -12.99
CA LYS A 2 5.06 -1.12 -12.18
C LYS A 2 4.25 -0.89 -10.92
N PHE A 3 3.46 -1.88 -10.52
CA PHE A 3 2.66 -1.85 -9.30
C PHE A 3 3.01 -3.02 -8.38
N ALA A 4 2.80 -2.85 -7.08
CA ALA A 4 2.99 -3.91 -6.10
C ALA A 4 1.89 -3.92 -5.04
N ILE A 5 1.56 -5.14 -4.56
CA ILE A 5 0.61 -5.35 -3.47
C ILE A 5 1.26 -6.21 -2.40
N ILE A 6 1.28 -5.71 -1.17
CA ILE A 6 1.66 -6.49 0.01
C ILE A 6 0.42 -7.18 0.56
N ALA A 7 0.37 -8.50 0.42
CA ALA A 7 -0.72 -9.34 0.89
C ALA A 7 -0.24 -10.52 1.76
N ALA A 8 1.01 -10.44 2.28
CA ALA A 8 1.62 -11.49 3.08
C ALA A 8 1.26 -11.44 4.58
N GLY A 9 0.40 -10.52 5.00
CA GLY A 9 -0.10 -10.45 6.37
C GLY A 9 -0.95 -11.68 6.73
N GLU A 10 -0.87 -12.12 7.98
CA GLU A 10 -1.62 -13.30 8.46
C GLU A 10 -3.13 -13.05 8.59
N GLY A 11 -3.56 -11.79 8.72
CA GLY A 11 -4.97 -11.46 8.99
C GLY A 11 -5.48 -12.00 10.32
N SER A 12 -4.60 -12.16 11.30
CA SER A 12 -4.88 -12.86 12.57
C SER A 12 -6.04 -12.24 13.37
N ARG A 13 -6.20 -10.90 13.35
CA ARG A 13 -7.31 -10.21 14.01
C ARG A 13 -8.66 -10.64 13.40
N LEU A 14 -8.78 -10.54 12.08
CA LEU A 14 -9.97 -10.96 11.34
C LEU A 14 -10.33 -12.43 11.59
N ALA A 15 -9.32 -13.31 11.60
CA ALA A 15 -9.52 -14.73 11.90
C ALA A 15 -10.01 -14.97 13.34
N GLN A 16 -9.47 -14.25 14.34
CA GLN A 16 -9.91 -14.30 15.74
C GLN A 16 -11.34 -13.78 15.90
N GLU A 17 -11.78 -12.85 15.07
CA GLU A 17 -13.13 -12.30 15.03
C GLU A 17 -14.12 -13.12 14.18
N GLY A 18 -13.68 -14.30 13.71
CA GLY A 18 -14.54 -15.29 13.03
C GLY A 18 -14.61 -15.13 11.51
N VAL A 19 -13.83 -14.27 10.90
CA VAL A 19 -13.70 -14.17 9.44
C VAL A 19 -12.91 -15.36 8.92
N LYS A 20 -13.52 -16.21 8.11
CA LYS A 20 -12.92 -17.47 7.63
C LYS A 20 -12.07 -17.28 6.38
N ALA A 21 -12.43 -16.30 5.53
CA ALA A 21 -11.70 -16.06 4.30
C ALA A 21 -10.33 -15.44 4.60
N PRO A 22 -9.27 -15.83 3.86
CA PRO A 22 -8.00 -15.09 3.88
C PRO A 22 -8.25 -13.61 3.57
N LYS A 23 -7.53 -12.71 4.25
CA LYS A 23 -7.74 -11.25 4.09
C LYS A 23 -7.82 -10.80 2.62
N PRO A 24 -6.92 -11.25 1.70
CA PRO A 24 -7.00 -10.86 0.29
C PRO A 24 -8.27 -11.30 -0.43
N LEU A 25 -8.93 -12.36 0.06
CA LEU A 25 -10.13 -12.93 -0.55
C LEU A 25 -11.44 -12.47 0.11
N ILE A 26 -11.39 -11.56 1.07
CA ILE A 26 -12.59 -10.91 1.62
C ILE A 26 -13.33 -10.24 0.47
N GLN A 27 -14.61 -10.54 0.34
CA GLN A 27 -15.43 -10.00 -0.74
C GLN A 27 -16.12 -8.70 -0.30
N LEU A 28 -16.08 -7.73 -1.20
CA LEU A 28 -16.88 -6.51 -1.12
C LEU A 28 -17.74 -6.42 -2.37
N GLN A 29 -19.06 -6.39 -2.22
CA GLN A 29 -20.00 -6.47 -3.33
C GLN A 29 -19.74 -7.67 -4.26
N GLY A 30 -19.40 -8.83 -3.66
CA GLY A 30 -19.13 -10.07 -4.39
C GLY A 30 -17.78 -10.14 -5.11
N VAL A 31 -16.90 -9.15 -4.94
CA VAL A 31 -15.57 -9.10 -5.57
C VAL A 31 -14.47 -9.12 -4.50
N PRO A 32 -13.52 -10.07 -4.54
CA PRO A 32 -12.38 -10.09 -3.62
C PRO A 32 -11.59 -8.77 -3.64
N ILE A 33 -11.14 -8.31 -2.46
CA ILE A 33 -10.40 -7.03 -2.36
C ILE A 33 -9.13 -7.03 -3.20
N ILE A 34 -8.42 -8.16 -3.29
CA ILE A 34 -7.21 -8.26 -4.11
C ILE A 34 -7.54 -8.14 -5.61
N GLU A 35 -8.63 -8.73 -6.08
CA GLU A 35 -9.06 -8.61 -7.48
C GLU A 35 -9.43 -7.16 -7.81
N ARG A 36 -10.14 -6.50 -6.90
CA ARG A 36 -10.50 -5.09 -7.05
C ARG A 36 -9.25 -4.22 -7.25
N LEU A 37 -8.22 -4.38 -6.42
CA LEU A 37 -6.96 -3.64 -6.54
C LEU A 37 -6.24 -3.95 -7.86
N VAL A 38 -6.11 -5.22 -8.21
CA VAL A 38 -5.43 -5.65 -9.44
C VAL A 38 -6.11 -5.05 -10.67
N ARG A 39 -7.46 -5.08 -10.71
CA ARG A 39 -8.21 -4.50 -11.82
C ARG A 39 -8.09 -2.97 -11.86
N ILE A 40 -8.06 -2.28 -10.72
CA ILE A 40 -7.76 -0.84 -10.66
C ILE A 40 -6.38 -0.57 -11.27
N PHE A 41 -5.35 -1.30 -10.86
CA PHE A 41 -3.99 -1.11 -11.39
C PHE A 41 -3.89 -1.41 -12.88
N ALA A 42 -4.57 -2.45 -13.37
CA ALA A 42 -4.64 -2.76 -14.79
C ALA A 42 -5.26 -1.60 -15.59
N ARG A 43 -6.35 -0.98 -15.08
CA ARG A 43 -6.95 0.21 -15.71
C ARG A 43 -6.06 1.45 -15.68
N GLN A 44 -5.08 1.53 -14.77
CA GLN A 44 -4.04 2.57 -14.78
C GLN A 44 -2.88 2.23 -15.74
N GLY A 45 -3.00 1.22 -16.58
CA GLY A 45 -1.96 0.84 -17.53
C GLY A 45 -0.75 0.16 -16.89
N ALA A 46 -1.00 -0.74 -15.92
CA ALA A 46 0.07 -1.49 -15.27
C ALA A 46 0.92 -2.28 -16.29
N GLU A 47 2.22 -2.06 -16.30
CA GLU A 47 3.20 -2.88 -17.01
C GLU A 47 3.33 -4.27 -16.34
N SER A 48 3.36 -4.26 -15.01
CA SER A 48 3.34 -5.46 -14.18
C SER A 48 2.74 -5.16 -12.81
N ILE A 49 2.14 -6.18 -12.19
CA ILE A 49 1.57 -6.13 -10.84
C ILE A 49 2.22 -7.25 -10.03
N SER A 50 3.12 -6.91 -9.13
CA SER A 50 3.84 -7.89 -8.32
C SER A 50 3.19 -8.00 -6.95
N ILE A 51 2.77 -9.21 -6.58
CA ILE A 51 1.99 -9.48 -5.37
C ILE A 51 2.76 -10.45 -4.49
N ILE A 52 2.96 -10.10 -3.22
CA ILE A 52 3.51 -11.03 -2.23
C ILE A 52 2.42 -11.53 -1.31
N ILE A 53 2.34 -12.86 -1.17
CA ILE A 53 1.49 -13.57 -0.22
C ILE A 53 2.35 -14.45 0.69
N ASN A 54 1.84 -14.85 1.86
CA ASN A 54 2.50 -15.82 2.71
C ASN A 54 2.18 -17.28 2.28
N ARG A 55 2.93 -18.24 2.79
CA ARG A 55 2.77 -19.67 2.46
C ARG A 55 1.50 -20.31 3.01
N GLN A 56 0.82 -19.66 3.94
CA GLN A 56 -0.40 -20.17 4.58
C GLN A 56 -1.68 -19.78 3.81
N GLN A 57 -1.54 -19.22 2.60
CA GLN A 57 -2.67 -18.75 1.78
C GLN A 57 -2.76 -19.49 0.43
N PRO A 58 -2.92 -20.82 0.40
CA PRO A 58 -2.97 -21.57 -0.86
C PRO A 58 -4.17 -21.19 -1.73
N GLU A 59 -5.31 -20.85 -1.13
CA GLU A 59 -6.51 -20.38 -1.82
C GLU A 59 -6.29 -19.03 -2.54
N THR A 60 -5.55 -18.13 -1.90
CA THR A 60 -5.16 -16.86 -2.51
C THR A 60 -4.20 -17.09 -3.68
N LEU A 61 -3.26 -18.05 -3.54
CA LEU A 61 -2.35 -18.41 -4.62
C LEU A 61 -3.10 -18.94 -5.83
N GLU A 62 -4.01 -19.90 -5.63
CA GLU A 62 -4.83 -20.46 -6.72
C GLU A 62 -5.66 -19.37 -7.41
N PHE A 63 -6.26 -18.47 -6.63
CA PHE A 63 -7.03 -17.35 -7.16
C PHE A 63 -6.17 -16.42 -8.04
N LEU A 64 -4.98 -16.04 -7.55
CA LEU A 64 -4.07 -15.16 -8.28
C LEU A 64 -3.49 -15.84 -9.53
N GLN A 65 -3.24 -17.15 -9.50
CA GLN A 65 -2.79 -17.90 -10.68
C GLN A 65 -3.85 -17.83 -11.80
N LYS A 66 -5.13 -18.02 -11.48
CA LYS A 66 -6.22 -17.85 -12.46
C LYS A 66 -6.29 -16.43 -13.00
N LEU A 67 -6.15 -15.43 -12.12
CA LEU A 67 -6.22 -14.04 -12.52
C LEU A 67 -5.00 -13.62 -13.37
N SER A 68 -3.85 -14.28 -13.20
CA SER A 68 -2.64 -14.04 -14.00
C SER A 68 -2.73 -14.50 -15.45
N GLU A 69 -3.72 -15.33 -15.80
CA GLU A 69 -4.00 -15.70 -17.20
C GLU A 69 -4.55 -14.51 -18.01
N GLU A 70 -5.14 -13.53 -17.34
CA GLU A 70 -5.75 -12.34 -17.96
C GLU A 70 -4.95 -11.04 -17.75
N LEU A 71 -4.19 -10.96 -16.64
CA LEU A 71 -3.56 -9.72 -16.17
C LEU A 71 -2.06 -9.92 -15.91
N PRO A 72 -1.23 -8.88 -16.03
CA PRO A 72 0.24 -8.98 -15.91
C PRO A 72 0.68 -9.13 -14.45
N ILE A 73 0.30 -10.23 -13.80
CA ILE A 73 0.55 -10.50 -12.38
C ILE A 73 1.79 -11.38 -12.20
N ASN A 74 2.66 -10.99 -11.27
CA ASN A 74 3.74 -11.81 -10.73
C ASN A 74 3.43 -12.14 -9.27
N VAL A 75 3.42 -13.41 -8.89
CA VAL A 75 3.15 -13.83 -7.50
C VAL A 75 4.44 -14.29 -6.83
N VAL A 76 4.74 -13.71 -5.68
CA VAL A 76 5.83 -14.12 -4.78
C VAL A 76 5.22 -14.75 -3.53
N VAL A 77 5.58 -16.00 -3.24
CA VAL A 77 5.11 -16.73 -2.04
C VAL A 77 6.24 -16.75 -1.03
N LYS A 78 6.16 -15.94 0.03
CA LYS A 78 7.21 -15.82 1.04
C LYS A 78 6.65 -15.30 2.37
N ASP A 79 7.03 -15.99 3.46
CA ASP A 79 6.77 -15.49 4.81
C ASP A 79 7.77 -14.39 5.14
N THR A 80 7.28 -13.28 5.66
CA THR A 80 8.09 -12.10 5.96
C THR A 80 7.73 -11.52 7.33
N PRO A 81 8.73 -11.00 8.11
CA PRO A 81 8.49 -10.49 9.45
C PRO A 81 7.67 -9.19 9.50
N SER A 82 7.61 -8.43 8.40
CA SER A 82 6.85 -7.17 8.33
C SER A 82 6.58 -6.76 6.88
N SER A 83 5.69 -5.78 6.68
CA SER A 83 5.38 -5.20 5.37
C SER A 83 6.62 -4.61 4.67
N MET A 84 7.58 -4.06 5.41
CA MET A 84 8.85 -3.59 4.85
C MET A 84 9.68 -4.75 4.25
N HIS A 85 9.75 -5.90 4.93
CA HIS A 85 10.41 -7.11 4.40
C HIS A 85 9.66 -7.68 3.19
N SER A 86 8.33 -7.56 3.17
CA SER A 86 7.52 -7.91 2.00
C SER A 86 7.85 -7.02 0.81
N MET A 87 7.96 -5.71 1.01
CA MET A 87 8.40 -4.78 -0.03
C MET A 87 9.80 -5.13 -0.54
N HIS A 88 10.75 -5.43 0.36
CA HIS A 88 12.10 -5.84 -0.02
C HIS A 88 12.10 -7.13 -0.87
N ALA A 89 11.22 -8.10 -0.55
CA ALA A 89 11.09 -9.31 -1.35
C ALA A 89 10.52 -9.05 -2.77
N LEU A 90 9.90 -7.90 -2.99
CA LEU A 90 9.39 -7.47 -4.30
C LEU A 90 10.36 -6.52 -5.02
N SER A 91 11.46 -6.08 -4.40
CA SER A 91 12.30 -4.97 -4.92
C SER A 91 12.83 -5.22 -6.33
N ASP A 92 13.25 -6.46 -6.66
CA ASP A 92 13.75 -6.80 -8.00
C ASP A 92 12.70 -6.60 -9.11
N TYR A 93 11.42 -6.80 -8.79
CA TYR A 93 10.31 -6.56 -9.73
C TYR A 93 10.02 -5.07 -9.92
N LEU A 94 10.43 -4.22 -8.98
CA LEU A 94 10.09 -2.80 -8.93
C LEU A 94 11.17 -1.89 -9.52
N ARG A 95 12.43 -2.36 -9.61
CA ARG A 95 13.54 -1.58 -10.17
C ARG A 95 13.31 -1.19 -11.64
N GLY A 96 13.91 -0.09 -12.07
CA GLY A 96 13.88 0.44 -13.44
C GLY A 96 12.93 1.62 -13.62
N GLY A 97 12.63 2.37 -12.55
CA GLY A 97 11.87 3.61 -12.62
C GLY A 97 10.92 3.81 -11.44
N LYS A 98 9.85 4.55 -11.68
CA LYS A 98 8.81 4.76 -10.66
C LYS A 98 7.87 3.56 -10.56
N PHE A 99 7.44 3.29 -9.34
CA PHE A 99 6.46 2.25 -9.03
C PHE A 99 5.45 2.74 -7.99
N CYS A 100 4.32 2.04 -7.89
CA CYS A 100 3.33 2.26 -6.86
C CYS A 100 3.13 0.97 -6.05
N LEU A 101 3.24 1.07 -4.73
CA LEU A 101 3.06 -0.01 -3.76
C LEU A 101 1.87 0.32 -2.85
N THR A 102 1.04 -0.69 -2.53
CA THR A 102 0.03 -0.59 -1.48
C THR A 102 -0.08 -1.89 -0.69
N THR A 103 -0.75 -1.85 0.47
CA THR A 103 -1.21 -3.04 1.18
C THR A 103 -2.55 -3.50 0.61
N VAL A 104 -2.88 -4.79 0.76
CA VAL A 104 -4.07 -5.40 0.14
C VAL A 104 -5.38 -4.91 0.73
N ASP A 105 -5.34 -4.41 1.95
CA ASP A 105 -6.48 -3.96 2.75
C ASP A 105 -6.86 -2.50 2.56
N THR A 106 -6.04 -1.75 1.83
CA THR A 106 -6.23 -0.31 1.62
C THR A 106 -7.28 -0.06 0.52
N LEU A 107 -8.37 0.59 0.90
CA LEU A 107 -9.46 0.98 0.00
C LEU A 107 -9.47 2.48 -0.22
N PHE A 108 -9.67 2.88 -1.47
CA PHE A 108 -9.69 4.27 -1.91
C PHE A 108 -10.64 4.44 -3.10
N LYS A 109 -10.99 5.67 -3.44
CA LYS A 109 -11.75 5.96 -4.66
C LYS A 109 -10.85 5.88 -5.89
N GLU A 110 -11.28 5.14 -6.91
CA GLU A 110 -10.50 4.93 -8.14
C GLU A 110 -10.19 6.24 -8.87
N GLU A 111 -11.10 7.20 -8.87
CA GLU A 111 -10.85 8.51 -9.47
C GLU A 111 -9.74 9.28 -8.77
N GLU A 112 -9.65 9.21 -7.43
CA GLU A 112 -8.57 9.84 -6.66
C GLU A 112 -7.25 9.14 -6.93
N PHE A 113 -7.27 7.82 -7.02
CA PHE A 113 -6.10 7.03 -7.39
C PHE A 113 -5.62 7.35 -8.80
N SER A 114 -6.52 7.51 -9.77
CA SER A 114 -6.14 7.91 -11.12
C SER A 114 -5.46 9.28 -11.17
N ARG A 115 -5.92 10.25 -10.36
CA ARG A 115 -5.26 11.56 -10.22
C ARG A 115 -3.89 11.42 -9.57
N TYR A 116 -3.78 10.60 -8.54
CA TYR A 116 -2.54 10.29 -7.85
C TYR A 116 -1.50 9.67 -8.79
N ILE A 117 -1.88 8.67 -9.58
CA ILE A 117 -0.97 8.01 -10.54
C ILE A 117 -0.47 9.01 -11.59
N LYS A 118 -1.35 9.85 -12.14
CA LYS A 118 -0.95 10.92 -13.07
C LYS A 118 0.02 11.92 -12.41
N ALA A 119 -0.21 12.27 -11.14
CA ALA A 119 0.70 13.14 -10.40
C ALA A 119 2.07 12.48 -10.21
N LEU A 120 2.10 11.17 -9.88
CA LEU A 120 3.34 10.40 -9.74
C LEU A 120 4.12 10.34 -11.05
N GLU A 121 3.47 10.02 -12.16
CA GLU A 121 4.12 9.90 -13.47
C GLU A 121 4.75 11.22 -13.94
N ASN A 122 4.06 12.33 -13.72
CA ASN A 122 4.50 13.66 -14.17
C ASN A 122 5.39 14.40 -13.16
N SER A 123 5.67 13.82 -12.00
CA SER A 123 6.46 14.45 -10.95
C SER A 123 7.96 14.24 -11.17
N ASP A 124 8.76 15.20 -10.75
CA ASP A 124 10.22 15.11 -10.60
C ASP A 124 10.66 14.70 -9.17
N GLN A 125 9.68 14.46 -8.28
CA GLN A 125 9.94 14.02 -6.91
C GLN A 125 10.44 12.57 -6.87
N ASP A 126 11.18 12.22 -5.83
CA ASP A 126 11.63 10.84 -5.57
C ASP A 126 10.47 9.97 -5.08
N GLY A 127 9.42 10.58 -4.52
CA GLY A 127 8.20 9.89 -4.18
C GLY A 127 7.01 10.81 -3.97
N ILE A 128 5.81 10.26 -4.21
CA ILE A 128 4.52 10.84 -3.84
C ILE A 128 3.81 9.85 -2.93
N MET A 129 3.48 10.29 -1.72
CA MET A 129 2.84 9.48 -0.69
C MET A 129 1.36 9.87 -0.58
N ALA A 130 0.46 8.88 -0.68
CA ALA A 130 -0.93 9.14 -0.38
C ALA A 130 -1.12 9.46 1.10
N VAL A 131 -1.86 10.51 1.38
CA VAL A 131 -2.21 10.93 2.74
C VAL A 131 -3.70 11.22 2.83
N THR A 132 -4.27 11.10 4.03
CA THR A 132 -5.67 11.45 4.28
C THR A 132 -5.81 12.16 5.62
N ASP A 133 -6.83 13.03 5.74
CA ASP A 133 -7.25 13.61 7.02
C ASP A 133 -8.39 12.82 7.68
N TYR A 134 -8.86 11.75 7.02
CA TYR A 134 -9.78 10.78 7.62
C TYR A 134 -9.00 9.81 8.50
N ILE A 135 -9.15 9.93 9.82
CA ILE A 135 -8.42 9.13 10.81
C ILE A 135 -9.38 8.10 11.41
N ASP A 136 -9.21 6.83 11.02
CA ASP A 136 -9.93 5.66 11.55
C ASP A 136 -8.95 4.54 11.95
N ASP A 137 -7.68 4.86 12.16
CA ASP A 137 -6.60 3.93 12.55
C ASP A 137 -6.32 4.08 14.06
N GLU A 138 -6.16 2.95 14.77
CA GLU A 138 -5.79 2.93 16.19
C GLU A 138 -4.38 3.50 16.46
N LYS A 139 -3.48 3.40 15.48
CA LYS A 139 -2.07 3.82 15.58
C LYS A 139 -1.62 4.54 14.31
N PRO A 140 -2.23 5.66 13.97
CA PRO A 140 -1.93 6.37 12.74
C PRO A 140 -0.46 6.81 12.70
N LEU A 141 0.10 6.86 11.50
CA LEU A 141 1.39 7.50 11.25
C LEU A 141 1.12 8.90 10.70
N TYR A 142 1.33 9.90 11.52
CA TYR A 142 1.10 11.29 11.17
C TYR A 142 2.17 11.80 10.20
N VAL A 143 1.76 12.65 9.27
CA VAL A 143 2.61 13.21 8.22
C VAL A 143 2.70 14.72 8.41
N ALA A 144 3.90 15.20 8.69
CA ALA A 144 4.19 16.65 8.69
C ALA A 144 4.58 17.08 7.28
N THR A 145 4.02 18.23 6.86
CA THR A 145 4.30 18.83 5.55
C THR A 145 4.61 20.31 5.67
N ASP A 146 5.38 20.81 4.72
CA ASP A 146 5.47 22.24 4.51
C ASP A 146 4.25 22.80 3.74
N GLU A 147 4.24 24.10 3.48
CA GLU A 147 3.17 24.81 2.75
C GLU A 147 3.02 24.33 1.28
N ASN A 148 4.05 23.70 0.71
CA ASN A 148 4.06 23.16 -0.63
C ASN A 148 3.73 21.66 -0.66
N MET A 149 3.27 21.09 0.46
CA MET A 149 2.98 19.67 0.63
C MET A 149 4.23 18.76 0.53
N ASN A 150 5.45 19.28 0.67
CA ASN A 150 6.61 18.44 0.82
C ASN A 150 6.61 17.80 2.21
N ILE A 151 6.85 16.49 2.26
CA ILE A 151 6.87 15.74 3.52
C ILE A 151 8.17 16.06 4.27
N THR A 152 8.04 16.55 5.49
CA THR A 152 9.18 16.93 6.35
C THR A 152 9.44 15.91 7.46
N ALA A 153 8.40 15.20 7.92
CA ALA A 153 8.55 14.15 8.93
C ALA A 153 7.37 13.17 8.94
N PHE A 154 7.62 11.98 9.53
CA PHE A 154 6.62 11.00 9.92
C PHE A 154 6.65 10.81 11.43
N CYS A 155 5.53 11.05 12.12
CA CYS A 155 5.41 11.12 13.56
C CYS A 155 4.45 10.08 14.13
N ASP A 156 4.73 9.53 15.32
CA ASP A 156 3.81 8.61 16.01
C ASP A 156 2.70 9.34 16.79
N ALA A 157 2.81 10.67 16.93
CA ALA A 157 1.81 11.50 17.58
C ALA A 157 1.52 12.74 16.73
N ALA A 158 0.28 13.25 16.83
CA ALA A 158 -0.09 14.49 16.20
C ALA A 158 0.69 15.69 16.78
N THR A 159 1.09 16.59 15.92
CA THR A 159 1.69 17.88 16.25
C THR A 159 0.93 19.00 15.55
N ASN A 160 1.28 20.26 15.81
CA ASN A 160 0.62 21.40 15.13
C ASN A 160 0.83 21.38 13.60
N ASP A 161 1.89 20.71 13.12
CA ASP A 161 2.27 20.65 11.70
C ASP A 161 1.75 19.37 11.01
N THR A 162 1.02 18.51 11.73
CA THR A 162 0.48 17.25 11.18
C THR A 162 -1.01 17.35 10.96
N LYS A 163 -1.43 17.56 9.72
CA LYS A 163 -2.84 17.52 9.32
C LYS A 163 -3.27 16.15 8.83
N TYR A 164 -2.36 15.37 8.32
CA TYR A 164 -2.63 14.13 7.60
C TYR A 164 -2.01 12.91 8.30
N ILE A 165 -2.52 11.75 7.95
CA ILE A 165 -1.89 10.44 8.23
C ILE A 165 -1.46 9.76 6.93
N SER A 166 -0.51 8.84 7.00
CA SER A 166 -0.08 8.00 5.88
C SER A 166 -1.21 7.08 5.44
N GLY A 167 -1.56 7.10 4.15
CA GLY A 167 -2.68 6.37 3.58
C GLY A 167 -2.34 4.99 3.01
N GLY A 168 -1.15 4.42 3.29
CA GLY A 168 -0.82 3.06 2.84
C GLY A 168 -0.53 2.89 1.35
N ILE A 169 -0.46 3.98 0.58
CA ILE A 169 -0.15 3.97 -0.85
C ILE A 169 1.13 4.78 -1.10
N TYR A 170 2.12 4.14 -1.70
CA TYR A 170 3.47 4.66 -1.85
C TYR A 170 3.88 4.70 -3.31
N GLY A 171 3.93 5.87 -3.93
CA GLY A 171 4.50 6.09 -5.25
C GLY A 171 5.96 6.50 -5.08
N LEU A 172 6.89 5.67 -5.50
CA LEU A 172 8.32 5.82 -5.21
C LEU A 172 9.17 5.59 -6.46
N SER A 173 10.41 6.06 -6.42
CA SER A 173 11.45 5.79 -7.43
C SER A 173 12.45 4.75 -6.93
N ASP A 174 13.35 4.31 -7.81
CA ASP A 174 14.44 3.38 -7.49
C ASP A 174 15.29 3.80 -6.29
N LYS A 175 15.47 5.11 -6.07
CA LYS A 175 16.21 5.62 -4.91
C LYS A 175 15.62 5.14 -3.57
N ALA A 176 14.31 4.95 -3.52
CA ALA A 176 13.65 4.41 -2.33
C ALA A 176 14.03 2.94 -2.08
N LEU A 177 14.30 2.16 -3.13
CA LEU A 177 14.75 0.78 -2.99
C LEU A 177 16.18 0.71 -2.45
N ASP A 178 17.03 1.68 -2.78
CA ASP A 178 18.39 1.76 -2.22
C ASP A 178 18.33 2.07 -0.72
N ILE A 179 17.46 2.99 -0.28
CA ILE A 179 17.19 3.24 1.15
C ILE A 179 16.59 1.98 1.83
N LEU A 180 15.75 1.23 1.12
CA LEU A 180 15.20 -0.03 1.64
C LEU A 180 16.31 -1.06 1.91
N ASP A 181 17.26 -1.22 0.98
CA ASP A 181 18.41 -2.11 1.12
C ASP A 181 19.28 -1.70 2.31
N GLU A 182 19.51 -0.39 2.51
CA GLU A 182 20.21 0.14 3.69
C GLU A 182 19.45 -0.18 4.99
N CYS A 183 18.14 0.04 5.03
CA CYS A 183 17.30 -0.31 6.17
C CYS A 183 17.42 -1.80 6.52
N MET A 184 17.37 -2.68 5.50
CA MET A 184 17.53 -4.12 5.69
C MET A 184 18.90 -4.47 6.28
N SER A 185 19.98 -3.87 5.77
CA SER A 185 21.34 -4.10 6.26
C SER A 185 21.53 -3.66 7.71
N GLN A 186 20.80 -2.64 8.16
CA GLN A 186 20.82 -2.09 9.51
C GLN A 186 19.84 -2.79 10.48
N GLY A 187 19.07 -3.77 10.00
CA GLY A 187 18.06 -4.47 10.81
C GLY A 187 16.84 -3.61 11.16
N ILE A 188 16.63 -2.51 10.44
CA ILE A 188 15.44 -1.68 10.58
C ILE A 188 14.24 -2.49 10.09
N ALA A 189 13.13 -2.45 10.82
CA ALA A 189 11.89 -3.14 10.50
C ALA A 189 10.69 -2.19 10.55
N ARG A 190 9.57 -2.61 9.96
CA ARG A 190 8.28 -1.92 9.87
C ARG A 190 8.26 -0.79 8.85
N MET A 191 7.16 -0.71 8.12
CA MET A 191 6.96 0.30 7.05
C MET A 191 7.08 1.74 7.55
N ARG A 192 6.59 2.06 8.76
CA ARG A 192 6.72 3.41 9.33
C ARG A 192 8.17 3.86 9.54
N ASN A 193 9.08 2.93 9.87
CA ASN A 193 10.49 3.25 10.01
C ASN A 193 11.16 3.43 8.65
N PHE A 194 10.75 2.67 7.65
CA PHE A 194 11.17 2.88 6.28
C PHE A 194 10.74 4.27 5.77
N GLN A 195 9.49 4.69 6.01
CA GLN A 195 9.03 6.04 5.64
C GLN A 195 9.89 7.13 6.29
N ARG A 196 10.28 6.97 7.55
CA ARG A 196 11.23 7.87 8.23
C ARG A 196 12.61 7.86 7.59
N ALA A 197 13.09 6.68 7.21
CA ALA A 197 14.38 6.53 6.54
C ALA A 197 14.41 7.24 5.17
N LEU A 198 13.29 7.24 4.42
CA LEU A 198 13.20 8.00 3.17
C LEU A 198 13.45 9.51 3.39
N VAL A 199 12.86 10.08 4.44
CA VAL A 199 13.08 11.50 4.81
C VAL A 199 14.51 11.72 5.30
N ALA A 200 15.02 10.84 6.16
CA ALA A 200 16.40 10.92 6.67
C ALA A 200 17.45 10.78 5.54
N GLY A 201 17.15 10.00 4.50
CA GLY A 201 17.94 9.86 3.29
C GLY A 201 17.79 11.04 2.31
N ASN A 202 17.10 12.11 2.70
CA ASN A 202 16.87 13.32 1.92
C ASN A 202 16.15 13.09 0.59
N LEU A 203 15.28 12.07 0.48
CA LEU A 203 14.43 11.90 -0.68
C LEU A 203 13.40 13.03 -0.72
N LYS A 204 13.18 13.57 -1.92
CA LYS A 204 12.14 14.56 -2.17
C LYS A 204 10.77 13.86 -2.20
N LEU A 205 10.05 13.94 -1.10
CA LEU A 205 8.75 13.31 -0.93
C LEU A 205 7.64 14.35 -0.91
N LYS A 206 6.56 14.11 -1.63
CA LYS A 206 5.38 14.98 -1.63
C LYS A 206 4.14 14.22 -1.14
N ALA A 207 3.35 14.86 -0.31
CA ALA A 207 2.07 14.35 0.12
C ALA A 207 1.00 14.62 -0.94
N HIS A 208 0.18 13.60 -1.25
CA HIS A 208 -0.97 13.72 -2.14
C HIS A 208 -2.24 13.37 -1.37
N PRO A 209 -3.12 14.35 -1.08
CA PRO A 209 -4.32 14.12 -0.31
C PRO A 209 -5.35 13.27 -1.04
N PHE A 210 -5.88 12.28 -0.32
CA PHE A 210 -7.11 11.56 -0.65
C PHE A 210 -8.19 11.98 0.34
N GLY A 211 -9.44 12.01 -0.11
CA GLY A 211 -10.57 12.35 0.77
C GLY A 211 -10.80 11.28 1.84
N LYS A 212 -10.81 10.01 1.45
CA LYS A 212 -11.00 8.92 2.39
C LYS A 212 -10.21 7.69 1.95
N ILE A 213 -9.41 7.17 2.87
CA ILE A 213 -8.76 5.87 2.77
C ILE A 213 -9.21 5.03 3.95
N ILE A 214 -9.56 3.77 3.72
CA ILE A 214 -10.01 2.83 4.73
C ILE A 214 -9.14 1.59 4.67
N ASP A 215 -8.73 1.09 5.83
CA ASP A 215 -8.09 -0.21 5.97
C ASP A 215 -9.07 -1.23 6.59
N ILE A 216 -9.01 -2.48 6.15
CA ILE A 216 -9.82 -3.58 6.70
C ILE A 216 -8.96 -4.37 7.68
N ASP A 217 -8.98 -4.01 8.95
CA ASP A 217 -8.22 -4.69 10.00
C ASP A 217 -9.10 -5.54 10.92
N HIS A 218 -10.37 -5.19 11.09
CA HIS A 218 -11.35 -5.83 11.94
C HIS A 218 -12.59 -6.28 11.16
N ALA A 219 -13.37 -7.22 11.72
CA ALA A 219 -14.59 -7.70 11.07
C ALA A 219 -15.63 -6.58 10.86
N GLU A 220 -15.68 -5.61 11.75
CA GLU A 220 -16.56 -4.44 11.61
C GLU A 220 -16.19 -3.53 10.45
N ASP A 221 -14.90 -3.51 10.06
CA ASP A 221 -14.45 -2.69 8.93
C ASP A 221 -14.97 -3.20 7.60
N ILE A 222 -15.33 -4.50 7.52
CA ILE A 222 -15.93 -5.09 6.31
C ILE A 222 -17.24 -4.37 5.97
N ALA A 223 -18.09 -4.09 6.96
CA ALA A 223 -19.35 -3.39 6.73
C ALA A 223 -19.14 -1.92 6.32
N LYS A 224 -18.11 -1.26 6.89
CA LYS A 224 -17.70 0.11 6.48
C LYS A 224 -17.18 0.10 5.04
N ALA A 225 -16.37 -0.89 4.70
CA ALA A 225 -15.78 -1.09 3.37
C ALA A 225 -16.85 -1.38 2.31
N GLU A 226 -17.82 -2.24 2.62
CA GLU A 226 -19.00 -2.52 1.77
C GLU A 226 -19.74 -1.24 1.39
N LYS A 227 -20.06 -0.41 2.39
CA LYS A 227 -20.74 0.86 2.18
C LYS A 227 -19.87 1.81 1.32
N PHE A 228 -18.58 1.90 1.62
CA PHE A 228 -17.66 2.77 0.88
C PHE A 228 -17.58 2.36 -0.61
N VAL A 229 -17.59 1.06 -0.90
CA VAL A 229 -17.55 0.55 -2.27
C VAL A 229 -18.87 0.78 -3.01
N GLN A 230 -20.02 0.78 -2.30
CA GLN A 230 -21.33 1.10 -2.91
C GLN A 230 -21.47 2.57 -3.32
N GLU A 231 -20.72 3.46 -2.67
CA GLU A 231 -20.77 4.92 -2.90
C GLU A 231 -19.81 5.37 -4.02
N GLN A 232 -19.12 4.43 -4.69
CA GLN A 232 -18.23 4.68 -5.82
C GLN A 232 -18.95 4.51 -7.15
#